data_292e4732303a63709b232449e389851d
#
_entry.id   292e4732303a63709b232449e389851d
#
_cell.length_a   1.000
_cell.length_b   1.000
_cell.length_c   1.000
_cell.angle_alpha   90.00
_cell.angle_beta   90.00
_cell.angle_gamma   90.00
#
_symmetry.space_group_name_H-M   'P 1'
#
loop_
_entity.id
_entity.type
_entity.pdbx_description
1 polymer ?
#
loop_
_entity_poly.entity_id
_entity_poly.type
_entity_poly.pdbx_seq_one_letter_code
_entity_poly.pdbx_strand_id
1 'polypeptide(L)'
;MQLSRVFKVRPLKCRGQSSKRRYVLEIQGLVQGIGYRPYVYKQGIKFRINGWVSNRGSALVADIEGECADIKTFLKKIIKEPPKLAYIQKVKVIPKKIKGYEEFKIIKSSSGENEVKFIAHDVATCAECLSDILNPSSPRYGYAFTNCTSCGPRYSIVKELPYDRINTTMKSFEMCPDCKENTTTRTIEDSTLNLIVALNVDILYG
;
A
#
# COMPACT_ATOMS: atom_id res chain seq x y z
N MET A 1 -13.50 -18.76 -6.85
CA MET A 1 -13.23 -18.90 -8.30
C MET A 1 -12.04 -17.98 -8.63
N GLN A 2 -10.83 -18.58 -8.65
CA GLN A 2 -9.57 -17.83 -8.88
C GLN A 2 -9.37 -17.73 -10.38
N LEU A 3 -9.68 -16.57 -10.95
CA LEU A 3 -9.33 -16.24 -12.34
C LEU A 3 -7.81 -16.03 -12.41
N SER A 4 -7.11 -17.03 -12.86
CA SER A 4 -5.67 -16.95 -13.19
C SER A 4 -5.49 -16.01 -14.39
N ARG A 5 -5.30 -14.71 -14.12
CA ARG A 5 -4.95 -13.75 -15.17
C ARG A 5 -3.45 -13.82 -15.42
N VAL A 6 -3.10 -14.28 -16.59
CA VAL A 6 -1.73 -14.30 -17.11
C VAL A 6 -1.34 -12.85 -17.46
N PHE A 7 -0.65 -12.18 -16.57
CA PHE A 7 -0.01 -10.90 -16.92
C PHE A 7 1.15 -11.18 -17.87
N LYS A 8 1.05 -10.71 -19.11
CA LYS A 8 2.18 -10.70 -20.05
C LYS A 8 3.18 -9.60 -19.63
N VAL A 9 3.86 -9.79 -18.52
CA VAL A 9 5.10 -9.06 -18.26
C VAL A 9 6.13 -9.65 -19.22
N ARG A 10 6.66 -8.85 -20.15
CA ARG A 10 7.74 -9.31 -21.03
C ARG A 10 8.86 -9.86 -20.15
N PRO A 11 9.36 -11.09 -20.41
CA PRO A 11 10.38 -11.68 -19.57
C PRO A 11 11.60 -10.75 -19.53
N LEU A 12 12.00 -10.37 -18.33
CA LEU A 12 13.23 -9.59 -18.14
C LEU A 12 14.40 -10.46 -18.55
N LYS A 13 15.03 -10.11 -19.67
CA LYS A 13 16.24 -10.81 -20.16
C LYS A 13 17.44 -10.30 -19.37
N CYS A 14 17.90 -11.05 -18.39
CA CYS A 14 19.18 -10.81 -17.75
C CYS A 14 20.27 -11.43 -18.59
N ARG A 15 21.04 -10.63 -19.29
CA ARG A 15 22.27 -11.06 -19.96
C ARG A 15 23.43 -10.84 -18.99
N GLY A 16 24.14 -11.90 -18.62
CA GLY A 16 25.27 -11.88 -17.67
C GLY A 16 24.85 -12.08 -16.20
N GLN A 17 25.80 -12.56 -15.36
CA GLN A 17 25.56 -12.91 -13.95
C GLN A 17 25.47 -11.71 -13.01
N SER A 18 25.95 -10.54 -13.39
CA SER A 18 25.96 -9.33 -12.55
C SER A 18 25.71 -8.11 -13.42
N SER A 19 24.45 -7.70 -13.50
CA SER A 19 24.14 -6.41 -14.10
C SER A 19 23.00 -5.74 -13.38
N LYS A 20 23.30 -4.68 -12.65
CA LYS A 20 22.30 -3.78 -12.09
C LYS A 20 21.37 -3.28 -13.19
N ARG A 21 20.11 -3.20 -12.89
CA ARG A 21 19.04 -2.69 -13.76
C ARG A 21 18.16 -1.73 -12.99
N ARG A 22 17.50 -0.84 -13.71
CA ARG A 22 16.48 0.05 -13.16
C ARG A 22 15.21 -0.03 -14.00
N TYR A 23 14.09 -0.07 -13.31
CA TYR A 23 12.77 -0.06 -13.93
C TYR A 23 11.83 0.86 -13.17
N VAL A 24 10.94 1.51 -13.90
CA VAL A 24 9.75 2.13 -13.32
C VAL A 24 8.59 1.17 -13.51
N LEU A 25 7.94 0.84 -12.41
CA LEU A 25 6.75 0.01 -12.35
C LEU A 25 5.53 0.88 -12.21
N GLU A 26 4.47 0.56 -12.93
CA GLU A 26 3.15 1.12 -12.75
C GLU A 26 2.15 -0.03 -12.63
N ILE A 27 1.54 -0.16 -11.46
CA ILE A 27 0.62 -1.24 -11.13
C ILE A 27 -0.77 -0.63 -10.92
N GLN A 28 -1.70 -0.96 -11.81
CA GLN A 28 -3.08 -0.47 -11.80
C GLN A 28 -4.03 -1.58 -11.34
N GLY A 29 -5.09 -1.17 -10.66
CA GLY A 29 -6.12 -2.04 -10.12
C GLY A 29 -6.51 -1.66 -8.70
N LEU A 30 -7.09 -2.61 -7.96
CA LEU A 30 -7.36 -2.45 -6.54
C LEU A 30 -6.07 -2.68 -5.75
N VAL A 31 -5.27 -1.63 -5.59
CA VAL A 31 -3.92 -1.69 -4.98
C VAL A 31 -3.71 -0.64 -3.90
N GLN A 32 -4.74 0.15 -3.56
CA GLN A 32 -4.69 1.17 -2.52
C GLN A 32 -5.61 0.85 -1.35
N GLY A 33 -5.26 1.33 -0.15
CA GLY A 33 -6.04 1.09 1.07
C GLY A 33 -5.96 -0.33 1.65
N ILE A 34 -5.25 -1.24 0.97
CA ILE A 34 -5.16 -2.68 1.30
C ILE A 34 -3.75 -3.11 1.68
N GLY A 35 -2.89 -2.16 2.07
CA GLY A 35 -1.52 -2.45 2.48
C GLY A 35 -0.57 -2.85 1.35
N TYR A 36 -0.94 -2.65 0.08
CA TYR A 36 -0.09 -3.07 -1.03
C TYR A 36 1.21 -2.26 -1.12
N ARG A 37 1.16 -0.94 -0.87
CA ARG A 37 2.36 -0.07 -0.81
C ARG A 37 3.37 -0.51 0.25
N PRO A 38 3.01 -0.69 1.54
CA PRO A 38 3.92 -1.24 2.54
C PRO A 38 4.37 -2.68 2.25
N TYR A 39 3.50 -3.51 1.67
CA TYR A 39 3.90 -4.84 1.23
C TYR A 39 5.01 -4.79 0.16
N VAL A 40 4.88 -3.95 -0.87
CA VAL A 40 5.90 -3.76 -1.92
C VAL A 40 7.19 -3.25 -1.30
N TYR A 41 7.12 -2.33 -0.33
CA TYR A 41 8.28 -1.85 0.39
C TYR A 41 9.00 -2.97 1.15
N LYS A 42 8.27 -3.77 1.95
CA LYS A 42 8.85 -4.93 2.67
C LYS A 42 9.55 -5.91 1.72
N GLN A 43 8.91 -6.20 0.59
CA GLN A 43 9.53 -7.06 -0.42
C GLN A 43 10.77 -6.40 -1.06
N GLY A 44 10.76 -5.09 -1.26
CA GLY A 44 11.91 -4.33 -1.76
C GLY A 44 13.13 -4.50 -0.85
N ILE A 45 12.97 -4.28 0.44
CA ILE A 45 14.04 -4.50 1.43
C ILE A 45 14.51 -5.96 1.41
N LYS A 46 13.57 -6.91 1.45
CA LYS A 46 13.89 -8.35 1.46
C LYS A 46 14.72 -8.80 0.27
N PHE A 47 14.45 -8.26 -0.92
CA PHE A 47 15.14 -8.60 -2.16
C PHE A 47 16.23 -7.59 -2.54
N ARG A 48 16.68 -6.76 -1.60
CA ARG A 48 17.78 -5.80 -1.80
C ARG A 48 17.55 -4.88 -3.00
N ILE A 49 16.31 -4.44 -3.15
CA ILE A 49 15.93 -3.44 -4.16
C ILE A 49 16.12 -2.05 -3.56
N ASN A 50 16.71 -1.15 -4.32
CA ASN A 50 16.82 0.25 -4.00
C ASN A 50 15.84 1.08 -4.83
N GLY A 51 15.50 2.31 -4.37
CA GLY A 51 14.59 3.20 -5.05
C GLY A 51 13.44 3.68 -4.18
N TRP A 52 12.22 3.68 -4.72
CA TRP A 52 11.06 4.15 -3.96
C TRP A 52 9.75 3.56 -4.47
N VAL A 53 8.74 3.62 -3.61
CA VAL A 53 7.35 3.27 -3.93
C VAL A 53 6.39 4.36 -3.45
N SER A 54 5.36 4.65 -4.25
CA SER A 54 4.34 5.66 -3.97
C SER A 54 3.00 5.29 -4.59
N ASN A 55 1.92 5.91 -4.12
CA ASN A 55 0.65 5.93 -4.84
C ASN A 55 0.61 7.17 -5.73
N ARG A 56 0.17 6.99 -6.99
CA ARG A 56 -0.07 8.08 -7.94
C ARG A 56 -1.46 7.89 -8.54
N GLY A 57 -2.36 8.83 -8.28
CA GLY A 57 -3.76 8.68 -8.66
C GLY A 57 -4.34 7.36 -8.15
N SER A 58 -4.76 6.46 -9.04
CA SER A 58 -5.27 5.12 -8.71
C SER A 58 -4.22 4.01 -8.79
N ALA A 59 -3.01 4.32 -9.25
CA ALA A 59 -1.94 3.35 -9.44
C ALA A 59 -0.95 3.34 -8.27
N LEU A 60 -0.26 2.20 -8.09
CA LEU A 60 0.98 2.15 -7.35
C LEU A 60 2.14 2.30 -8.34
N VAL A 61 3.03 3.23 -8.07
CA VAL A 61 4.24 3.46 -8.87
C VAL A 61 5.46 3.14 -8.01
N ALA A 62 6.40 2.38 -8.57
CA ALA A 62 7.68 2.14 -7.93
C ALA A 62 8.82 2.34 -8.93
N ASP A 63 9.86 3.03 -8.52
CA ASP A 63 11.12 3.16 -9.25
C ASP A 63 12.13 2.26 -8.53
N ILE A 64 12.57 1.23 -9.20
CA ILE A 64 13.34 0.14 -8.60
C ILE A 64 14.67 -0.05 -9.29
N GLU A 65 15.71 -0.24 -8.50
CA GLU A 65 17.06 -0.51 -8.97
C GLU A 65 17.68 -1.64 -8.15
N GLY A 66 18.39 -2.55 -8.80
CA GLY A 66 19.04 -3.68 -8.15
C GLY A 66 19.62 -4.68 -9.15
N GLU A 67 20.11 -5.80 -8.65
CA GLU A 67 20.56 -6.89 -9.50
C GLU A 67 19.38 -7.51 -10.27
N CYS A 68 19.63 -7.88 -11.50
CA CYS A 68 18.57 -8.37 -12.39
C CYS A 68 17.84 -9.61 -11.83
N ALA A 69 18.54 -10.49 -11.14
CA ALA A 69 17.96 -11.69 -10.51
C ALA A 69 17.03 -11.32 -9.35
N ASP A 70 17.46 -10.38 -8.50
CA ASP A 70 16.69 -9.88 -7.36
C ASP A 70 15.43 -9.16 -7.83
N ILE A 71 15.55 -8.31 -8.86
CA ILE A 71 14.40 -7.64 -9.49
C ILE A 71 13.39 -8.66 -10.05
N LYS A 72 13.84 -9.72 -10.71
CA LYS A 72 12.94 -10.77 -11.20
C LYS A 72 12.15 -11.45 -10.08
N THR A 73 12.85 -11.80 -9.01
CA THR A 73 12.24 -12.47 -7.85
C THR A 73 11.27 -11.52 -7.13
N PHE A 74 11.67 -10.27 -6.94
CA PHE A 74 10.82 -9.21 -6.40
C PHE A 74 9.54 -9.03 -7.23
N LEU A 75 9.66 -8.84 -8.55
CA LEU A 75 8.50 -8.68 -9.43
C LEU A 75 7.57 -9.89 -9.41
N LYS A 76 8.16 -11.11 -9.45
CA LYS A 76 7.37 -12.34 -9.31
C LYS A 76 6.57 -12.33 -8.02
N LYS A 77 7.20 -11.95 -6.90
CA LYS A 77 6.57 -11.94 -5.59
C LYS A 77 5.44 -10.94 -5.50
N ILE A 78 5.67 -9.68 -5.85
CA ILE A 78 4.65 -8.62 -5.71
C ILE A 78 3.47 -8.80 -6.67
N ILE A 79 3.69 -9.40 -7.85
CA ILE A 79 2.63 -9.58 -8.86
C ILE A 79 1.84 -10.87 -8.65
N LYS A 80 2.51 -11.98 -8.30
CA LYS A 80 1.87 -13.30 -8.21
C LYS A 80 1.33 -13.62 -6.82
N GLU A 81 1.88 -13.00 -5.79
CA GLU A 81 1.52 -13.23 -4.40
C GLU A 81 1.19 -11.91 -3.69
N PRO A 82 0.28 -11.09 -4.25
CA PRO A 82 -0.12 -9.83 -3.62
C PRO A 82 -0.96 -10.08 -2.35
N PRO A 83 -1.20 -9.05 -1.51
CA PRO A 83 -2.16 -9.14 -0.42
C PRO A 83 -3.53 -9.62 -0.88
N LYS A 84 -4.27 -10.32 0.01
CA LYS A 84 -5.53 -11.02 -0.33
C LYS A 84 -6.58 -10.15 -1.05
N LEU A 85 -6.69 -8.88 -0.68
CA LEU A 85 -7.64 -7.95 -1.28
C LEU A 85 -7.13 -7.29 -2.56
N ALA A 86 -5.86 -7.47 -2.90
CA ALA A 86 -5.30 -6.84 -4.07
C ALA A 86 -5.84 -7.47 -5.35
N TYR A 87 -6.28 -6.63 -6.25
CA TYR A 87 -6.65 -7.02 -7.61
C TYR A 87 -5.82 -6.22 -8.61
N ILE A 88 -4.83 -6.86 -9.17
CA ILE A 88 -3.96 -6.24 -10.18
C ILE A 88 -4.63 -6.39 -11.55
N GLN A 89 -4.91 -5.28 -12.20
CA GLN A 89 -5.51 -5.26 -13.53
C GLN A 89 -4.45 -5.13 -14.62
N LYS A 90 -3.45 -4.27 -14.38
CA LYS A 90 -2.40 -3.97 -15.36
C LYS A 90 -1.08 -3.70 -14.67
N VAL A 91 -0.01 -4.20 -15.27
CA VAL A 91 1.36 -3.91 -14.85
C VAL A 91 2.15 -3.41 -16.05
N LYS A 92 2.77 -2.23 -15.92
CA LYS A 92 3.76 -1.73 -16.87
C LYS A 92 5.14 -1.78 -16.20
N VAL A 93 6.12 -2.26 -16.94
CA VAL A 93 7.53 -2.32 -16.51
C VAL A 93 8.35 -1.57 -17.55
N ILE A 94 8.88 -0.43 -17.19
CA ILE A 94 9.55 0.51 -18.10
C ILE A 94 11.04 0.54 -17.74
N PRO A 95 11.95 0.09 -18.61
CA PRO A 95 13.38 0.16 -18.35
C PRO A 95 13.87 1.62 -18.31
N LYS A 96 14.79 1.90 -17.40
CA LYS A 96 15.42 3.22 -17.21
C LYS A 96 16.92 3.08 -17.05
N LYS A 97 17.65 4.19 -17.24
CA LYS A 97 19.08 4.26 -16.94
C LYS A 97 19.30 4.18 -15.41
N ILE A 98 20.36 3.52 -14.97
CA ILE A 98 20.79 3.46 -13.58
C ILE A 98 20.88 4.88 -13.01
N LYS A 99 20.40 5.07 -11.78
CA LYS A 99 20.41 6.35 -11.06
C LYS A 99 21.30 6.30 -9.81
N GLY A 100 21.59 5.11 -9.29
CA GLY A 100 22.43 4.92 -8.11
C GLY A 100 21.65 5.15 -6.81
N TYR A 101 20.47 4.59 -6.68
CA TYR A 101 19.76 4.61 -5.42
C TYR A 101 20.49 3.78 -4.36
N GLU A 102 20.58 4.30 -3.14
CA GLU A 102 21.26 3.65 -2.01
C GLU A 102 20.33 2.89 -1.10
N GLU A 103 19.05 3.27 -1.06
CA GLU A 103 18.04 2.66 -0.19
C GLU A 103 16.67 2.55 -0.90
N PHE A 104 15.73 1.81 -0.30
CA PHE A 104 14.35 1.75 -0.76
C PHE A 104 13.44 2.51 0.19
N LYS A 105 12.64 3.45 -0.33
CA LYS A 105 11.79 4.35 0.47
C LYS A 105 10.33 4.30 0.06
N ILE A 106 9.46 4.60 1.02
CA ILE A 106 8.11 5.05 0.69
C ILE A 106 8.14 6.57 0.56
N ILE A 107 7.67 7.10 -0.56
CA ILE A 107 7.54 8.54 -0.76
C ILE A 107 6.08 8.97 -0.76
N LYS A 108 5.85 10.28 -0.56
CA LYS A 108 4.52 10.88 -0.51
C LYS A 108 3.73 10.57 -1.78
N SER A 109 2.44 10.28 -1.61
CA SER A 109 1.50 10.08 -2.72
C SER A 109 1.32 11.36 -3.53
N SER A 110 1.03 11.21 -4.81
CA SER A 110 0.70 12.31 -5.72
C SER A 110 -0.61 12.05 -6.46
N SER A 111 -1.33 13.11 -6.81
CA SER A 111 -2.48 13.03 -7.69
C SER A 111 -2.04 12.59 -9.10
N GLY A 112 -2.83 11.75 -9.75
CA GLY A 112 -2.69 11.41 -11.16
C GLY A 112 -3.75 12.12 -11.98
N GLU A 113 -3.40 12.51 -13.20
CA GLU A 113 -4.35 13.07 -14.15
C GLU A 113 -5.01 11.95 -14.97
N ASN A 114 -6.33 12.06 -15.23
CA ASN A 114 -7.09 11.21 -16.18
C ASN A 114 -7.01 9.69 -16.00
N GLU A 115 -6.92 9.17 -14.78
CA GLU A 115 -6.88 7.72 -14.53
C GLU A 115 -8.21 7.17 -14.04
N VAL A 116 -8.54 5.94 -14.46
CA VAL A 116 -9.68 5.18 -13.91
C VAL A 116 -9.42 4.92 -12.42
N LYS A 117 -10.27 5.49 -11.58
CA LYS A 117 -10.14 5.40 -10.11
C LYS A 117 -10.77 4.10 -9.63
N PHE A 118 -9.96 3.17 -9.15
CA PHE A 118 -10.42 1.97 -8.47
C PHE A 118 -10.41 2.22 -6.96
N ILE A 119 -11.59 2.31 -6.38
CA ILE A 119 -11.78 2.37 -4.93
C ILE A 119 -12.32 1.01 -4.49
N ALA A 120 -11.70 0.43 -3.46
CA ALA A 120 -12.24 -0.79 -2.86
C ALA A 120 -13.59 -0.48 -2.23
N HIS A 121 -14.59 -1.31 -2.53
CA HIS A 121 -15.84 -1.32 -1.77
C HIS A 121 -15.57 -1.85 -0.35
N ASP A 122 -16.46 -1.55 0.57
CA ASP A 122 -16.35 -2.07 1.93
C ASP A 122 -16.37 -3.61 1.94
N VAL A 123 -15.39 -4.15 2.65
CA VAL A 123 -15.33 -5.58 3.00
C VAL A 123 -15.72 -5.69 4.46
N ALA A 124 -16.29 -6.82 4.85
CA ALA A 124 -16.64 -7.08 6.24
C ALA A 124 -15.43 -6.85 7.16
N THR A 125 -15.69 -6.21 8.30
CA THR A 125 -14.68 -6.00 9.33
C THR A 125 -14.07 -7.34 9.74
N CYS A 126 -12.75 -7.45 9.72
CA CYS A 126 -12.06 -8.68 10.11
C CYS A 126 -12.15 -8.91 11.64
N ALA A 127 -11.94 -10.16 12.07
CA ALA A 127 -12.04 -10.53 13.47
C ALA A 127 -11.13 -9.70 14.40
N GLU A 128 -9.94 -9.34 13.93
CA GLU A 128 -8.97 -8.51 14.68
C GLU A 128 -9.52 -7.09 14.90
N CYS A 129 -10.00 -6.44 13.84
CA CYS A 129 -10.62 -5.12 13.95
C CYS A 129 -11.92 -5.16 14.77
N LEU A 130 -12.72 -6.22 14.66
CA LEU A 130 -13.91 -6.40 15.45
C LEU A 130 -13.57 -6.57 16.94
N SER A 131 -12.54 -7.34 17.25
CA SER A 131 -12.02 -7.47 18.62
C SER A 131 -11.59 -6.13 19.21
N ASP A 132 -10.87 -5.31 18.42
CA ASP A 132 -10.48 -3.95 18.84
C ASP A 132 -11.70 -3.05 19.13
N ILE A 133 -12.73 -3.12 18.29
CA ILE A 133 -13.96 -2.33 18.45
C ILE A 133 -14.75 -2.75 19.71
N LEU A 134 -14.74 -4.02 20.04
CA LEU A 134 -15.55 -4.58 21.13
C LEU A 134 -14.80 -4.68 22.46
N ASN A 135 -13.48 -4.51 22.46
CA ASN A 135 -12.67 -4.62 23.68
C ASN A 135 -12.57 -3.27 24.40
N PRO A 136 -13.16 -3.13 25.62
CA PRO A 136 -13.10 -1.87 26.39
C PRO A 136 -11.69 -1.39 26.72
N SER A 137 -10.70 -2.28 26.72
CA SER A 137 -9.29 -1.92 26.96
C SER A 137 -8.56 -1.47 25.69
N SER A 138 -9.19 -1.57 24.51
CA SER A 138 -8.60 -1.09 23.27
C SER A 138 -8.77 0.42 23.12
N PRO A 139 -7.74 1.15 22.68
CA PRO A 139 -7.88 2.58 22.33
C PRO A 139 -8.84 2.81 21.16
N ARG A 140 -9.36 1.74 20.54
CA ARG A 140 -10.33 1.78 19.43
C ARG A 140 -11.70 1.27 19.84
N TYR A 141 -11.93 1.10 21.14
CA TYR A 141 -13.24 0.66 21.66
C TYR A 141 -14.36 1.56 21.13
N GLY A 142 -15.41 0.95 20.59
CA GLY A 142 -16.56 1.67 20.02
C GLY A 142 -16.31 2.43 18.70
N TYR A 143 -15.06 2.41 18.16
CA TYR A 143 -14.76 3.16 16.95
C TYR A 143 -15.14 2.40 15.68
N ALA A 144 -16.28 2.74 15.09
CA ALA A 144 -16.87 2.04 13.94
C ALA A 144 -16.01 2.03 12.66
N PHE A 145 -15.11 3.00 12.49
CA PHE A 145 -14.24 3.11 11.29
C PHE A 145 -12.91 2.38 11.44
N THR A 146 -12.74 1.60 12.50
CA THR A 146 -11.55 0.74 12.67
C THR A 146 -11.38 -0.17 11.48
N ASN A 147 -10.21 -0.13 10.86
CA ASN A 147 -9.88 -0.94 9.70
C ASN A 147 -8.39 -1.28 9.66
N CYS A 148 -8.03 -2.30 8.89
CA CYS A 148 -6.66 -2.72 8.67
C CYS A 148 -6.42 -3.12 7.22
N THR A 149 -5.20 -3.51 6.89
CA THR A 149 -4.85 -3.96 5.54
C THR A 149 -5.57 -5.24 5.12
N SER A 150 -6.05 -6.06 6.07
CA SER A 150 -6.77 -7.31 5.80
C SER A 150 -8.25 -7.09 5.45
N CYS A 151 -8.90 -6.08 6.03
CA CYS A 151 -10.29 -5.73 5.70
C CYS A 151 -10.41 -4.48 4.82
N GLY A 152 -9.29 -3.81 4.52
CA GLY A 152 -9.23 -2.72 3.56
C GLY A 152 -9.84 -1.39 4.04
N PRO A 153 -9.97 -0.43 3.13
CA PRO A 153 -10.51 0.90 3.43
C PRO A 153 -12.01 0.85 3.75
N ARG A 154 -12.50 1.90 4.42
CA ARG A 154 -13.94 2.13 4.54
C ARG A 154 -14.37 3.07 3.41
N TYR A 155 -15.12 2.56 2.45
CA TYR A 155 -15.57 3.29 1.27
C TYR A 155 -16.35 4.54 1.64
N SER A 156 -17.19 4.45 2.67
CA SER A 156 -18.05 5.52 3.16
C SER A 156 -17.32 6.81 3.55
N ILE A 157 -16.03 6.72 3.91
CA ILE A 157 -15.23 7.90 4.27
C ILE A 157 -14.33 8.42 3.15
N VAL A 158 -14.23 7.71 2.03
CA VAL A 158 -13.33 8.09 0.91
C VAL A 158 -13.94 9.23 0.11
N LYS A 159 -13.22 10.32 -0.06
CA LYS A 159 -13.58 11.44 -0.94
C LYS A 159 -12.92 11.33 -2.31
N GLU A 160 -11.64 11.02 -2.31
CA GLU A 160 -10.84 10.93 -3.53
C GLU A 160 -9.62 10.02 -3.34
N LEU A 161 -8.94 9.72 -4.44
CA LEU A 161 -7.64 9.02 -4.44
C LEU A 161 -6.49 10.02 -4.66
N PRO A 162 -5.29 9.72 -4.16
CA PRO A 162 -4.87 8.48 -3.47
C PRO A 162 -5.53 8.32 -2.08
N TYR A 163 -5.71 7.06 -1.63
CA TYR A 163 -6.30 6.76 -0.33
C TYR A 163 -5.33 7.12 0.80
N ASP A 164 -5.35 8.38 1.18
CA ASP A 164 -4.63 8.96 2.30
C ASP A 164 -5.61 9.79 3.14
N ARG A 165 -5.34 9.98 4.44
CA ARG A 165 -6.27 10.66 5.38
C ARG A 165 -6.79 12.00 4.86
N ILE A 166 -5.94 12.81 4.21
CA ILE A 166 -6.29 14.11 3.66
C ILE A 166 -7.41 14.04 2.60
N ASN A 167 -7.52 12.89 1.94
CA ASN A 167 -8.49 12.60 0.88
C ASN A 167 -9.72 11.84 1.41
N THR A 168 -9.97 11.91 2.69
CA THR A 168 -11.14 11.28 3.35
C THR A 168 -11.91 12.29 4.17
N THR A 169 -13.12 11.92 4.62
CA THR A 169 -13.91 12.70 5.57
C THR A 169 -13.20 12.87 6.90
N MET A 170 -12.24 11.99 7.22
CA MET A 170 -11.46 12.05 8.47
C MET A 170 -10.41 13.16 8.50
N LYS A 171 -10.24 13.92 7.43
CA LYS A 171 -9.32 15.06 7.37
C LYS A 171 -9.57 16.11 8.47
N SER A 172 -10.84 16.35 8.80
CA SER A 172 -11.27 17.38 9.74
C SER A 172 -11.12 16.98 11.20
N PHE A 173 -10.83 15.71 11.48
CA PHE A 173 -10.72 15.20 12.83
C PHE A 173 -9.25 15.11 13.24
N GLU A 174 -8.94 15.48 14.47
CA GLU A 174 -7.60 15.27 15.00
C GLU A 174 -7.37 13.80 15.36
N MET A 175 -6.16 13.33 15.14
CA MET A 175 -5.77 12.00 15.60
C MET A 175 -5.43 12.07 17.09
N CYS A 176 -5.81 11.04 17.84
CA CYS A 176 -5.34 10.89 19.21
C CYS A 176 -3.79 10.80 19.23
N PRO A 177 -3.14 11.19 20.37
CA PRO A 177 -1.67 11.20 20.47
C PRO A 177 -1.02 9.89 20.06
N ASP A 178 -1.53 8.74 20.55
CA ASP A 178 -1.01 7.42 20.26
C ASP A 178 -1.07 7.07 18.77
N CYS A 179 -2.17 7.45 18.11
CA CYS A 179 -2.33 7.24 16.68
C CYS A 179 -1.40 8.14 15.86
N LYS A 180 -1.17 9.36 16.31
CA LYS A 180 -0.24 10.30 15.69
C LYS A 180 1.20 9.80 15.81
N GLU A 181 1.59 9.38 16.98
CA GLU A 181 2.89 8.77 17.25
C GLU A 181 3.11 7.49 16.41
N ASN A 182 2.14 6.58 16.42
CA ASN A 182 2.17 5.38 15.60
C ASN A 182 2.25 5.66 14.09
N THR A 183 1.78 6.82 13.62
CA THR A 183 1.89 7.21 12.22
C THR A 183 3.27 7.74 11.86
N THR A 184 3.96 8.36 12.83
CA THR A 184 5.27 9.00 12.62
C THR A 184 6.44 8.09 12.98
N THR A 185 6.30 7.22 13.98
CA THR A 185 7.40 6.42 14.56
C THR A 185 7.38 4.95 14.15
N ARG A 186 6.22 4.43 13.70
CA ARG A 186 6.20 3.03 13.25
C ARG A 186 7.05 2.86 12.02
N THR A 187 8.15 2.17 12.22
CA THR A 187 8.82 1.43 11.16
C THR A 187 7.77 0.55 10.48
N ILE A 188 7.80 0.54 9.16
CA ILE A 188 6.85 -0.11 8.25
C ILE A 188 6.64 -1.62 8.55
N GLU A 189 7.38 -2.16 9.50
CA GLU A 189 7.29 -3.56 9.94
C GLU A 189 5.96 -3.91 10.61
N ASP A 190 5.33 -2.97 11.31
CA ASP A 190 4.06 -3.18 12.04
C ASP A 190 2.82 -2.62 11.37
N SER A 191 2.90 -2.13 10.14
CA SER A 191 1.78 -1.50 9.45
C SER A 191 0.74 -2.50 8.92
N THR A 192 0.23 -3.37 9.80
CA THR A 192 -0.99 -4.14 9.52
C THR A 192 -2.26 -3.28 9.60
N LEU A 193 -2.17 -2.13 10.26
CA LEU A 193 -3.29 -1.21 10.43
C LEU A 193 -3.24 -0.11 9.39
N ASN A 194 -4.29 0.04 8.60
CA ASN A 194 -4.52 1.23 7.82
C ASN A 194 -4.85 2.37 8.78
N LEU A 195 -3.93 3.32 8.91
CA LEU A 195 -4.05 4.42 9.85
C LEU A 195 -4.98 5.53 9.34
N ILE A 196 -6.24 5.18 9.11
CA ILE A 196 -7.31 6.17 9.16
C ILE A 196 -7.97 5.96 10.51
N VAL A 197 -7.46 6.61 11.54
CA VAL A 197 -7.60 6.06 12.85
C VAL A 197 -8.15 6.99 13.87
N ALA A 198 -8.72 6.32 14.83
CA ALA A 198 -9.21 6.70 16.15
C ALA A 198 -9.21 8.21 16.41
N LEU A 199 -10.41 8.73 16.47
CA LEU A 199 -10.74 9.97 17.15
C LEU A 199 -10.46 9.78 18.64
N ASN A 200 -10.14 10.85 19.34
CA ASN A 200 -10.32 10.89 20.78
C ASN A 200 -11.78 10.49 21.07
N VAL A 201 -11.96 9.34 21.67
CA VAL A 201 -13.30 8.79 21.96
C VAL A 201 -14.06 9.70 22.90
N ASP A 202 -13.36 10.53 23.69
CA ASP A 202 -13.92 11.52 24.60
C ASP A 202 -14.74 12.62 23.89
N ILE A 203 -14.56 12.80 22.58
CA ILE A 203 -15.34 13.81 21.81
C ILE A 203 -16.70 13.26 21.35
N LEU A 204 -16.91 11.94 21.37
CA LEU A 204 -18.15 11.32 20.90
C LEU A 204 -19.19 11.10 21.99
N TYR A 205 -18.83 11.28 23.27
CA TYR A 205 -19.71 11.05 24.42
C TYR A 205 -19.78 12.27 25.38
N GLY A 206 -19.30 13.44 24.95
CA GLY A 206 -19.47 14.72 25.65
C GLY A 206 -20.80 15.39 25.35
#